data_5c64af9601174590bef30eb60744e535
#
_entry.id   5c64af9601174590bef30eb60744e535
#
_cell.length_a   1.000
_cell.length_b   1.000
_cell.length_c   1.000
_cell.angle_alpha   90.00
_cell.angle_beta   90.00
_cell.angle_gamma   90.00
#
_symmetry.space_group_name_H-M   'P 1'
#
loop_
_entity.id
_entity.type
_entity.pdbx_description
1 polymer ?
#
loop_
_entity_poly.entity_id
_entity_poly.type
_entity_poly.pdbx_seq_one_letter_code
_entity_poly.pdbx_strand_id
1 'polypeptide(L)'
;MHWRKIWGAMLALGAGLSITLGAQAMPIVHQRASALASGRTRLLNDYRVKMWHQPRHYKHARHLHGHNTIRGTQGVRVTFKTAYLLPSPGYHHQAWGNPQSMATVGRYIYVVYCPTNWHNRGRLVRFDQKWLKAHHVTARQLQKVYTKKATHSARERAIRRAIKVGPTFITGHGQSLAYNWHDHHLYMWCDREYKPRVPTNQYGYINRISTHTLRPNHQIRFRLRNRRMAVPGGHVLTFDRSGRAYFWTRPSAKRVNLYQGTIGRHHVRFRLTHQVLRHAPGSRVQSIAYNPHNRRLYLVSDDSIASLPIHSLRGRGHLSAKSVRWTGFSPRREFEALNFTTSGRATLMTNHDPEILKSTHTGW
;
A
#
# COMPACT_ATOMS: atom_id res chain seq x y z
N MET A 1 61.74 -59.53 -8.37
CA MET A 1 60.70 -59.98 -9.34
C MET A 1 59.44 -59.17 -9.10
N HIS A 2 59.10 -58.30 -10.04
CA HIS A 2 58.01 -57.32 -9.95
C HIS A 2 56.65 -57.89 -10.37
N TRP A 3 55.60 -57.59 -9.60
CA TRP A 3 54.25 -57.65 -10.11
C TRP A 3 53.53 -56.37 -9.71
N ARG A 4 53.26 -55.52 -10.72
CA ARG A 4 52.39 -54.35 -10.65
C ARG A 4 50.92 -54.81 -10.82
N LYS A 5 50.08 -54.43 -9.90
CA LYS A 5 48.63 -54.51 -10.07
C LYS A 5 48.09 -53.11 -10.46
N ILE A 6 47.53 -53.03 -11.64
CA ILE A 6 46.82 -51.88 -12.20
C ILE A 6 45.36 -51.95 -11.69
N TRP A 7 44.94 -50.94 -11.00
CA TRP A 7 43.52 -50.72 -10.69
C TRP A 7 43.00 -49.65 -11.62
N GLY A 8 42.09 -50.03 -12.54
CA GLY A 8 41.32 -49.09 -13.39
C GLY A 8 40.22 -48.42 -12.60
N ALA A 9 40.27 -47.11 -12.53
CA ALA A 9 39.19 -46.31 -12.00
C ALA A 9 38.13 -46.02 -13.12
N MET A 10 36.97 -46.56 -12.99
CA MET A 10 35.80 -46.13 -13.79
C MET A 10 35.28 -44.82 -13.23
N LEU A 11 35.49 -43.74 -13.99
CA LEU A 11 34.82 -42.47 -13.78
C LEU A 11 33.43 -42.54 -14.42
N ALA A 12 32.39 -42.67 -13.61
CA ALA A 12 31.02 -42.47 -14.04
C ALA A 12 30.76 -40.97 -14.15
N LEU A 13 30.74 -40.44 -15.36
CA LEU A 13 30.23 -39.09 -15.66
C LEU A 13 28.72 -39.08 -15.52
N GLY A 14 28.24 -38.69 -14.34
CA GLY A 14 26.83 -38.32 -14.12
C GLY A 14 26.57 -36.94 -14.71
N ALA A 15 26.08 -36.88 -15.95
CA ALA A 15 25.55 -35.64 -16.51
C ALA A 15 24.28 -35.23 -15.77
N GLY A 16 24.41 -34.43 -14.72
CA GLY A 16 23.32 -33.77 -14.08
C GLY A 16 22.71 -32.74 -15.00
N LEU A 17 21.60 -33.06 -15.66
CA LEU A 17 20.74 -32.08 -16.33
C LEU A 17 20.17 -31.14 -15.25
N SER A 18 20.85 -30.03 -15.03
CA SER A 18 20.29 -28.89 -14.31
C SER A 18 19.20 -28.28 -15.19
N ILE A 19 17.96 -28.72 -15.04
CA ILE A 19 16.81 -28.02 -15.60
C ILE A 19 16.71 -26.70 -14.86
N THR A 20 17.35 -25.67 -15.38
CA THR A 20 17.06 -24.28 -15.01
C THR A 20 15.64 -24.03 -15.51
N LEU A 21 14.68 -24.18 -14.58
CA LEU A 21 13.33 -23.63 -14.78
C LEU A 21 13.50 -22.13 -15.04
N GLY A 22 13.61 -21.76 -16.30
CA GLY A 22 13.64 -20.37 -16.73
C GLY A 22 12.47 -19.67 -16.11
N ALA A 23 12.73 -18.64 -15.33
CA ALA A 23 11.70 -17.82 -14.73
C ALA A 23 10.81 -17.29 -15.87
N GLN A 24 9.65 -17.88 -16.06
CA GLN A 24 8.70 -17.49 -17.09
C GLN A 24 8.46 -15.99 -16.95
N ALA A 25 8.76 -15.22 -17.99
CA ALA A 25 8.58 -13.79 -17.98
C ALA A 25 7.12 -13.47 -17.63
N MET A 26 6.93 -12.56 -16.69
CA MET A 26 5.59 -12.15 -16.27
C MET A 26 4.82 -11.59 -17.48
N PRO A 27 3.60 -12.08 -17.76
CA PRO A 27 2.81 -11.59 -18.88
C PRO A 27 2.46 -10.11 -18.68
N ILE A 28 2.80 -9.30 -19.70
CA ILE A 28 2.51 -7.86 -19.73
C ILE A 28 1.44 -7.60 -20.79
N VAL A 29 0.30 -7.11 -20.36
CA VAL A 29 -0.76 -6.65 -21.25
C VAL A 29 -0.55 -5.17 -21.58
N HIS A 30 -0.42 -4.84 -22.87
CA HIS A 30 -0.31 -3.48 -23.35
C HIS A 30 -1.69 -2.94 -23.71
N GLN A 31 -2.24 -2.07 -22.87
CA GLN A 31 -3.51 -1.40 -23.17
C GLN A 31 -3.26 -0.12 -23.97
N ARG A 32 -4.06 0.13 -25.01
CA ARG A 32 -4.11 1.43 -25.68
C ARG A 32 -4.54 2.52 -24.69
N ALA A 33 -4.07 3.76 -24.91
CA ALA A 33 -4.47 4.89 -24.09
C ALA A 33 -6.00 5.01 -24.09
N SER A 34 -6.61 4.96 -22.90
CA SER A 34 -8.03 5.22 -22.72
C SER A 34 -8.27 6.67 -22.32
N ALA A 35 -9.26 7.30 -22.96
CA ALA A 35 -9.72 8.60 -22.54
C ALA A 35 -10.38 8.47 -21.16
N LEU A 36 -10.04 9.38 -20.24
CA LEU A 36 -10.84 9.59 -19.06
C LEU A 36 -12.13 10.27 -19.51
N ALA A 37 -13.23 9.58 -19.39
CA ALA A 37 -14.53 10.21 -19.56
C ALA A 37 -14.70 11.29 -18.48
N SER A 38 -14.61 12.55 -18.87
CA SER A 38 -14.88 13.71 -18.02
C SER A 38 -16.17 14.36 -18.47
N GLY A 39 -17.27 13.99 -17.84
CA GLY A 39 -18.48 14.79 -17.91
C GLY A 39 -18.29 16.13 -17.15
N ARG A 40 -19.31 17.00 -17.19
CA ARG A 40 -19.33 18.21 -16.34
C ARG A 40 -19.16 17.81 -14.88
N THR A 41 -18.16 18.33 -14.22
CA THR A 41 -17.93 18.10 -12.78
C THR A 41 -18.51 19.26 -11.99
N ARG A 42 -19.17 18.94 -10.88
CA ARG A 42 -19.66 19.90 -9.91
C ARG A 42 -18.70 19.97 -8.71
N LEU A 43 -18.23 21.16 -8.39
CA LEU A 43 -17.40 21.39 -7.21
C LEU A 43 -18.28 21.40 -5.96
N LEU A 44 -18.02 20.48 -5.04
CA LEU A 44 -18.65 20.45 -3.74
C LEU A 44 -17.86 21.31 -2.76
N ASN A 45 -18.54 22.25 -2.09
CA ASN A 45 -17.96 22.96 -0.97
C ASN A 45 -18.09 22.12 0.31
N ASP A 46 -17.07 21.31 0.57
CA ASP A 46 -16.94 20.42 1.71
C ASP A 46 -16.27 21.13 2.91
N TYR A 47 -16.84 22.25 3.33
CA TYR A 47 -16.30 23.21 4.31
C TYR A 47 -15.86 22.58 5.66
N ARG A 48 -16.32 21.37 5.96
CA ARG A 48 -15.93 20.64 7.18
C ARG A 48 -14.54 20.05 7.09
N VAL A 49 -14.03 19.81 5.88
CA VAL A 49 -12.69 19.29 5.66
C VAL A 49 -11.71 20.45 5.76
N LYS A 50 -10.83 20.39 6.73
CA LYS A 50 -9.74 21.36 6.87
C LYS A 50 -8.47 20.76 6.28
N MET A 51 -7.80 21.53 5.45
CA MET A 51 -6.54 21.09 4.88
C MET A 51 -5.45 21.13 5.93
N TRP A 52 -4.84 19.98 6.17
CA TRP A 52 -3.69 19.87 7.05
C TRP A 52 -2.40 20.07 6.25
N HIS A 53 -1.50 20.86 6.77
CA HIS A 53 -0.21 21.10 6.12
C HIS A 53 0.84 20.14 6.67
N GLN A 54 1.68 19.62 5.77
CA GLN A 54 2.81 18.80 6.15
C GLN A 54 3.66 19.54 7.18
N PRO A 55 4.01 18.93 8.32
CA PRO A 55 4.89 19.55 9.29
C PRO A 55 6.30 19.69 8.71
N ARG A 56 7.03 20.69 9.17
CA ARG A 56 8.44 20.86 8.77
C ARG A 56 9.28 19.63 9.12
N HIS A 57 8.99 19.02 10.29
CA HIS A 57 9.62 17.79 10.75
C HIS A 57 8.54 16.87 11.29
N TYR A 58 8.54 15.62 10.84
CA TYR A 58 7.72 14.58 11.41
C TYR A 58 8.26 14.13 12.77
N LYS A 59 7.35 13.71 13.64
CA LYS A 59 7.73 13.08 14.90
C LYS A 59 7.88 11.58 14.72
N HIS A 60 8.91 11.05 15.36
CA HIS A 60 9.13 9.62 15.49
C HIS A 60 8.15 8.99 16.51
N ALA A 61 7.99 7.67 16.48
CA ALA A 61 7.27 6.97 17.51
C ALA A 61 7.96 7.18 18.87
N ARG A 62 7.25 7.78 19.81
CA ARG A 62 7.85 8.19 21.10
C ARG A 62 8.28 7.02 21.98
N HIS A 63 7.62 5.88 21.84
CA HIS A 63 7.84 4.73 22.72
C HIS A 63 8.19 3.51 21.89
N LEU A 64 9.46 3.26 21.73
CA LEU A 64 9.99 2.03 21.13
C LEU A 64 9.55 0.75 21.91
N HIS A 65 8.79 0.93 22.97
CA HIS A 65 8.16 -0.15 23.75
C HIS A 65 6.76 -0.54 23.25
N GLY A 66 6.22 0.16 22.24
CA GLY A 66 5.03 -0.27 21.55
C GLY A 66 3.69 0.28 22.07
N HIS A 67 3.68 1.42 22.76
CA HIS A 67 2.45 1.98 23.35
C HIS A 67 2.16 3.41 22.90
N ASN A 68 2.20 3.66 21.58
CA ASN A 68 1.78 4.96 21.07
C ASN A 68 0.26 5.03 20.95
N THR A 69 -0.27 6.22 21.15
CA THR A 69 -1.68 6.52 20.93
C THR A 69 -1.79 7.74 20.05
N ILE A 70 -2.53 7.60 18.94
CA ILE A 70 -2.88 8.69 18.04
C ILE A 70 -4.38 8.93 18.17
N ARG A 71 -4.78 10.15 18.50
CA ARG A 71 -6.18 10.53 18.69
C ARG A 71 -6.59 11.58 17.68
N GLY A 72 -7.77 11.42 17.12
CA GLY A 72 -8.45 12.49 16.38
C GLY A 72 -8.84 13.59 17.35
N THR A 73 -8.31 14.77 17.11
CA THR A 73 -8.52 15.96 17.98
C THR A 73 -9.60 16.86 17.45
N GLN A 74 -9.90 16.78 16.16
CA GLN A 74 -10.91 17.59 15.48
C GLN A 74 -11.80 16.70 14.59
N GLY A 75 -13.05 17.11 14.44
CA GLY A 75 -14.02 16.40 13.62
C GLY A 75 -14.48 15.08 14.24
N VAL A 76 -14.52 14.00 13.45
CA VAL A 76 -14.92 12.67 13.96
C VAL A 76 -13.84 12.09 14.85
N ARG A 77 -14.23 11.69 16.05
CA ARG A 77 -13.28 11.12 17.03
C ARG A 77 -12.93 9.68 16.69
N VAL A 78 -11.65 9.38 16.70
CA VAL A 78 -11.09 8.04 16.60
C VAL A 78 -9.80 7.96 17.40
N THR A 79 -9.52 6.81 17.98
CA THR A 79 -8.28 6.56 18.70
C THR A 79 -7.61 5.33 18.13
N PHE A 80 -6.34 5.47 17.79
CA PHE A 80 -5.47 4.39 17.35
C PHE A 80 -4.43 4.08 18.41
N LYS A 81 -4.19 2.80 18.67
CA LYS A 81 -3.12 2.32 19.55
C LYS A 81 -2.16 1.43 18.79
N THR A 82 -0.88 1.51 19.07
CA THR A 82 0.15 0.66 18.47
C THR A 82 -0.19 -0.82 18.62
N ALA A 83 -0.15 -1.52 17.51
CA ALA A 83 -0.23 -2.97 17.47
C ALA A 83 1.16 -3.58 17.22
N TYR A 84 1.92 -2.99 16.30
CA TYR A 84 3.24 -3.47 15.90
C TYR A 84 4.17 -2.31 15.58
N LEU A 85 5.42 -2.38 16.01
CA LEU A 85 6.51 -1.60 15.44
C LEU A 85 7.12 -2.45 14.30
N LEU A 86 7.19 -1.87 13.11
CA LEU A 86 7.64 -2.60 11.93
C LEU A 86 9.16 -2.67 11.88
N PRO A 87 9.74 -3.79 11.40
CA PRO A 87 11.14 -3.83 11.06
C PRO A 87 11.42 -2.80 9.95
N SER A 88 12.46 -1.98 10.14
CA SER A 88 12.90 -1.00 9.13
C SER A 88 14.33 -1.22 8.62
N PRO A 89 15.02 -2.30 8.98
CA PRO A 89 16.42 -2.49 8.60
C PRO A 89 16.61 -3.40 7.41
N GLY A 90 17.88 -3.69 7.13
CA GLY A 90 18.30 -4.57 6.06
C GLY A 90 17.89 -6.02 6.23
N TYR A 91 17.64 -6.66 5.10
CA TYR A 91 17.50 -8.10 4.96
C TYR A 91 18.52 -8.58 3.94
N HIS A 92 19.35 -9.56 4.28
CA HIS A 92 20.50 -9.97 3.46
C HIS A 92 21.33 -8.77 2.97
N HIS A 93 21.77 -7.92 3.90
CA HIS A 93 22.55 -6.71 3.65
C HIS A 93 21.83 -5.63 2.80
N GLN A 94 20.54 -5.81 2.50
CA GLN A 94 19.73 -4.85 1.75
C GLN A 94 18.82 -4.07 2.69
N ALA A 95 18.87 -2.75 2.61
CA ALA A 95 17.90 -1.91 3.33
C ALA A 95 16.50 -2.16 2.81
N TRP A 96 15.50 -2.29 3.71
CA TRP A 96 14.11 -2.41 3.29
C TRP A 96 13.53 -1.08 2.83
N GLY A 97 14.07 0.02 3.32
CA GLY A 97 13.53 1.35 3.11
C GLY A 97 12.30 1.62 3.96
N ASN A 98 11.53 2.61 3.53
CA ASN A 98 10.33 3.01 4.23
C ASN A 98 9.13 2.15 3.81
N PRO A 99 8.25 1.78 4.74
CA PRO A 99 6.96 1.21 4.38
C PRO A 99 6.06 2.29 3.79
N GLN A 100 5.52 2.04 2.60
CA GLN A 100 4.77 3.03 1.82
C GLN A 100 3.28 2.69 1.69
N SER A 101 2.93 1.42 1.68
CA SER A 101 1.53 0.99 1.62
C SER A 101 1.31 -0.34 2.31
N MET A 102 0.07 -0.61 2.63
CA MET A 102 -0.32 -1.78 3.38
C MET A 102 -1.68 -2.32 2.90
N ALA A 103 -1.84 -3.64 2.95
CA ALA A 103 -3.14 -4.29 2.83
C ALA A 103 -3.31 -5.35 3.93
N THR A 104 -4.48 -5.40 4.54
CA THR A 104 -4.83 -6.45 5.52
C THR A 104 -5.80 -7.43 4.88
N VAL A 105 -5.43 -8.71 4.85
CA VAL A 105 -6.22 -9.78 4.23
C VAL A 105 -6.27 -10.97 5.18
N GLY A 106 -7.43 -11.17 5.79
CA GLY A 106 -7.61 -12.24 6.78
C GLY A 106 -6.59 -12.14 7.93
N ARG A 107 -5.80 -13.21 8.09
CA ARG A 107 -4.76 -13.29 9.14
C ARG A 107 -3.45 -12.55 8.78
N TYR A 108 -3.32 -12.02 7.58
CA TYR A 108 -2.08 -11.46 7.08
C TYR A 108 -2.14 -9.95 6.93
N ILE A 109 -1.01 -9.30 7.23
CA ILE A 109 -0.73 -7.92 6.85
C ILE A 109 0.38 -7.96 5.81
N TYR A 110 0.16 -7.29 4.69
CA TYR A 110 1.12 -7.10 3.61
C TYR A 110 1.59 -5.66 3.61
N VAL A 111 2.88 -5.43 3.59
CA VAL A 111 3.50 -4.10 3.62
C VAL A 111 4.48 -3.98 2.46
N VAL A 112 4.36 -2.92 1.68
CA VAL A 112 5.33 -2.56 0.65
C VAL A 112 6.41 -1.70 1.29
N TYR A 113 7.65 -2.12 1.14
CA TYR A 113 8.84 -1.35 1.51
C TYR A 113 9.55 -0.88 0.24
N CYS A 114 9.88 0.40 0.18
CA CYS A 114 10.57 1.00 -0.95
C CYS A 114 11.76 1.85 -0.47
N PRO A 115 13.00 1.39 -0.67
CA PRO A 115 14.17 2.21 -0.41
C PRO A 115 14.30 3.32 -1.45
N THR A 116 14.57 4.54 -1.01
CA THR A 116 14.70 5.72 -1.87
C THR A 116 15.85 5.62 -2.88
N ASN A 117 16.91 4.88 -2.54
CA ASN A 117 18.11 4.70 -3.36
C ASN A 117 18.04 3.50 -4.34
N TRP A 118 16.89 2.82 -4.45
CA TRP A 118 16.77 1.63 -5.30
C TRP A 118 16.02 1.89 -6.62
N HIS A 119 15.97 3.10 -7.10
CA HIS A 119 15.37 3.45 -8.39
C HIS A 119 13.99 2.81 -8.61
N ASN A 120 13.05 3.11 -7.71
CA ASN A 120 11.69 2.56 -7.76
C ASN A 120 11.58 1.04 -7.54
N ARG A 121 12.59 0.41 -6.99
CA ARG A 121 12.53 -1.01 -6.60
C ARG A 121 12.26 -1.14 -5.11
N GLY A 122 11.34 -2.01 -4.78
CA GLY A 122 10.99 -2.32 -3.40
C GLY A 122 10.62 -3.79 -3.28
N ARG A 123 9.98 -4.14 -2.18
CA ARG A 123 9.52 -5.49 -1.91
C ARG A 123 8.23 -5.51 -1.11
N LEU A 124 7.53 -6.61 -1.19
CA LEU A 124 6.40 -6.90 -0.34
C LEU A 124 6.83 -7.81 0.81
N VAL A 125 6.42 -7.47 2.02
CA VAL A 125 6.64 -8.28 3.22
C VAL A 125 5.28 -8.64 3.82
N ARG A 126 5.09 -9.92 4.12
CA ARG A 126 3.86 -10.45 4.74
C ARG A 126 4.10 -10.82 6.19
N PHE A 127 3.24 -10.34 7.07
CA PHE A 127 3.25 -10.64 8.50
C PHE A 127 2.01 -11.46 8.86
N ASP A 128 2.20 -12.58 9.56
CA ASP A 128 1.11 -13.40 10.09
C ASP A 128 0.64 -12.85 11.44
N GLN A 129 -0.30 -11.91 11.41
CA GLN A 129 -0.78 -11.24 12.62
C GLN A 129 -1.49 -12.21 13.60
N LYS A 130 -2.10 -13.31 13.10
CA LYS A 130 -2.73 -14.30 13.96
C LYS A 130 -1.66 -15.03 14.78
N TRP A 131 -0.58 -15.45 14.12
CA TRP A 131 0.56 -16.09 14.77
C TRP A 131 1.24 -15.14 15.78
N LEU A 132 1.54 -13.90 15.34
CA LEU A 132 2.18 -12.90 16.19
C LEU A 132 1.36 -12.64 17.48
N LYS A 133 0.04 -12.54 17.35
CA LYS A 133 -0.87 -12.36 18.49
C LYS A 133 -0.90 -13.58 19.39
N ALA A 134 -1.07 -14.80 18.84
CA ALA A 134 -1.15 -16.05 19.60
C ALA A 134 0.14 -16.34 20.41
N HIS A 135 1.29 -15.86 19.92
CA HIS A 135 2.57 -16.03 20.59
C HIS A 135 3.02 -14.77 21.37
N HIS A 136 2.09 -13.86 21.65
CA HIS A 136 2.33 -12.65 22.44
C HIS A 136 3.60 -11.88 22.02
N VAL A 137 3.81 -11.76 20.67
CA VAL A 137 4.97 -11.03 20.16
C VAL A 137 4.77 -9.54 20.43
N THR A 138 5.69 -8.96 21.20
CA THR A 138 5.65 -7.54 21.50
C THR A 138 6.06 -6.70 20.30
N ALA A 139 5.62 -5.45 20.25
CA ALA A 139 6.00 -4.52 19.19
C ALA A 139 7.53 -4.41 19.03
N ARG A 140 8.25 -4.32 20.14
CA ARG A 140 9.71 -4.25 20.17
C ARG A 140 10.39 -5.53 19.66
N GLN A 141 9.85 -6.71 20.01
CA GLN A 141 10.39 -7.98 19.48
C GLN A 141 10.28 -8.02 17.97
N LEU A 142 9.11 -7.64 17.40
CA LEU A 142 8.91 -7.62 15.96
C LEU A 142 9.87 -6.64 15.27
N GLN A 143 10.04 -5.44 15.82
CA GLN A 143 10.94 -4.43 15.25
C GLN A 143 12.38 -4.92 15.16
N LYS A 144 12.85 -5.68 16.16
CA LYS A 144 14.27 -6.06 16.29
C LYS A 144 14.70 -7.24 15.44
N VAL A 145 13.77 -8.11 15.00
CA VAL A 145 14.13 -9.41 14.37
C VAL A 145 15.01 -9.32 13.12
N TYR A 146 15.09 -8.17 12.49
CA TYR A 146 15.96 -7.95 11.31
C TYR A 146 16.96 -6.83 11.52
N THR A 147 17.18 -6.36 12.73
CA THR A 147 18.22 -5.37 13.01
C THR A 147 19.60 -6.04 13.04
N LYS A 148 20.67 -5.24 12.88
CA LYS A 148 22.05 -5.71 13.09
C LYS A 148 22.30 -6.24 14.52
N LYS A 149 21.46 -5.83 15.48
CA LYS A 149 21.50 -6.27 16.88
C LYS A 149 20.63 -7.50 17.16
N ALA A 150 20.10 -8.16 16.12
CA ALA A 150 19.34 -9.39 16.29
C ALA A 150 20.25 -10.49 16.83
N THR A 151 19.86 -11.12 17.91
CA THR A 151 20.65 -12.14 18.61
C THR A 151 20.52 -13.52 17.98
N HIS A 152 19.63 -13.66 16.99
CA HIS A 152 19.27 -14.93 16.37
C HIS A 152 18.80 -16.02 17.37
N SER A 153 18.24 -15.60 18.49
CA SER A 153 17.68 -16.49 19.50
C SER A 153 16.57 -17.39 18.92
N ALA A 154 16.22 -18.45 19.63
CA ALA A 154 15.11 -19.33 19.23
C ALA A 154 13.78 -18.53 19.06
N ARG A 155 13.56 -17.55 19.93
CA ARG A 155 12.41 -16.64 19.87
C ARG A 155 12.42 -15.80 18.59
N GLU A 156 13.53 -15.19 18.24
CA GLU A 156 13.66 -14.40 17.01
C GLU A 156 13.50 -15.26 15.75
N ARG A 157 14.08 -16.45 15.73
CA ARG A 157 13.85 -17.41 14.62
C ARG A 157 12.40 -17.77 14.48
N ALA A 158 11.66 -17.99 15.59
CA ALA A 158 10.23 -18.27 15.56
C ALA A 158 9.44 -17.08 15.01
N ILE A 159 9.73 -15.84 15.41
CA ILE A 159 9.10 -14.63 14.87
C ILE A 159 9.38 -14.49 13.36
N ARG A 160 10.60 -14.73 12.91
CA ARG A 160 10.95 -14.69 11.47
C ARG A 160 10.13 -15.66 10.63
N ARG A 161 9.80 -16.86 11.14
CA ARG A 161 8.92 -17.81 10.43
C ARG A 161 7.51 -17.27 10.19
N ALA A 162 7.05 -16.35 11.04
CA ALA A 162 5.78 -15.64 10.86
C ALA A 162 5.86 -14.48 9.85
N ILE A 163 7.04 -14.20 9.31
CA ILE A 163 7.29 -13.11 8.37
C ILE A 163 7.80 -13.70 7.07
N LYS A 164 7.12 -13.42 5.96
CA LYS A 164 7.59 -13.78 4.63
C LYS A 164 8.07 -12.54 3.91
N VAL A 165 9.35 -12.51 3.56
CA VAL A 165 9.98 -11.43 2.81
C VAL A 165 10.00 -11.80 1.34
N GLY A 166 9.35 -10.99 0.50
CA GLY A 166 9.32 -11.19 -0.95
C GLY A 166 10.58 -10.71 -1.65
N PRO A 167 10.80 -11.16 -2.88
CA PRO A 167 11.89 -10.64 -3.72
C PRO A 167 11.63 -9.18 -4.09
N THR A 168 12.68 -8.49 -4.54
CA THR A 168 12.55 -7.12 -5.06
C THR A 168 11.93 -7.11 -6.45
N PHE A 169 11.11 -6.10 -6.70
CA PHE A 169 10.54 -5.81 -8.02
C PHE A 169 10.34 -4.29 -8.18
N ILE A 170 9.89 -3.85 -9.36
CA ILE A 170 9.58 -2.43 -9.56
C ILE A 170 8.26 -2.12 -8.88
N THR A 171 8.32 -1.38 -7.78
CA THR A 171 7.17 -0.95 -6.98
C THR A 171 6.72 0.47 -7.33
N GLY A 172 7.54 1.23 -8.07
CA GLY A 172 7.41 2.68 -8.09
C GLY A 172 7.64 3.24 -6.69
N HIS A 173 6.96 4.32 -6.33
CA HIS A 173 7.00 4.87 -4.97
C HIS A 173 6.40 3.91 -3.92
N GLY A 174 5.54 2.99 -4.34
CA GLY A 174 5.05 1.92 -3.47
C GLY A 174 3.79 2.23 -2.67
N GLN A 175 3.10 3.35 -2.90
CA GLN A 175 1.96 3.82 -2.08
C GLN A 175 0.59 3.23 -2.40
N SER A 176 0.47 2.18 -3.22
CA SER A 176 -0.84 1.81 -3.75
C SER A 176 -1.22 0.33 -3.61
N LEU A 177 -0.71 -0.37 -2.62
CA LEU A 177 -1.13 -1.75 -2.39
C LEU A 177 -2.60 -1.80 -1.96
N ALA A 178 -3.41 -2.56 -2.68
CA ALA A 178 -4.83 -2.71 -2.41
C ALA A 178 -5.30 -4.16 -2.56
N TYR A 179 -6.25 -4.57 -1.71
CA TYR A 179 -6.93 -5.83 -1.83
C TYR A 179 -8.27 -5.64 -2.53
N ASN A 180 -8.51 -6.42 -3.59
CA ASN A 180 -9.79 -6.44 -4.27
C ASN A 180 -10.69 -7.49 -3.60
N TRP A 181 -11.75 -7.02 -2.98
CA TRP A 181 -12.72 -7.84 -2.23
C TRP A 181 -13.55 -8.77 -3.11
N HIS A 182 -13.62 -8.50 -4.41
CA HIS A 182 -14.42 -9.28 -5.35
C HIS A 182 -13.67 -10.50 -5.90
N ASP A 183 -12.42 -10.31 -6.33
CA ASP A 183 -11.61 -11.36 -6.94
C ASP A 183 -10.54 -11.94 -6.01
N HIS A 184 -10.47 -11.43 -4.77
CA HIS A 184 -9.56 -11.89 -3.72
C HIS A 184 -8.07 -11.80 -4.08
N HIS A 185 -7.67 -10.82 -4.89
CA HIS A 185 -6.29 -10.58 -5.26
C HIS A 185 -5.75 -9.26 -4.68
N LEU A 186 -4.42 -9.22 -4.52
CA LEU A 186 -3.69 -7.99 -4.24
C LEU A 186 -3.33 -7.31 -5.56
N TYR A 187 -3.56 -6.01 -5.59
CA TYR A 187 -3.19 -5.14 -6.70
C TYR A 187 -2.30 -4.01 -6.24
N MET A 188 -1.44 -3.56 -7.14
CA MET A 188 -0.57 -2.45 -6.90
C MET A 188 -0.42 -1.62 -8.17
N TRP A 189 -0.62 -0.32 -8.05
CA TRP A 189 -0.31 0.60 -9.12
C TRP A 189 1.15 1.03 -8.99
N CYS A 190 1.97 0.80 -9.98
CA CYS A 190 3.39 1.12 -9.97
C CYS A 190 3.68 2.17 -11.03
N ASP A 191 4.29 3.25 -10.60
CA ASP A 191 4.80 4.29 -11.47
C ASP A 191 6.33 4.19 -11.52
N ARG A 192 6.91 4.55 -12.64
CA ARG A 192 8.34 4.82 -12.72
C ARG A 192 8.53 6.32 -12.56
N GLU A 193 8.66 6.78 -11.34
CA GLU A 193 8.89 8.18 -11.05
C GLU A 193 10.37 8.52 -11.19
N TYR A 194 10.76 9.05 -12.36
CA TYR A 194 12.10 9.65 -12.50
C TYR A 194 12.15 11.06 -11.90
N LYS A 195 11.02 11.75 -11.90
CA LYS A 195 10.85 13.05 -11.25
C LYS A 195 9.51 13.08 -10.56
N PRO A 196 9.47 13.02 -9.22
CA PRO A 196 8.22 13.14 -8.48
C PRO A 196 7.52 14.45 -8.82
N ARG A 197 6.20 14.39 -9.05
CA ARG A 197 5.30 15.53 -9.30
C ARG A 197 5.28 16.13 -10.71
N VAL A 198 6.00 15.61 -11.66
CA VAL A 198 5.81 16.07 -13.04
C VAL A 198 4.65 15.28 -13.63
N PRO A 199 3.59 15.94 -14.18
CA PRO A 199 2.54 15.26 -14.95
C PRO A 199 3.21 14.69 -16.17
N THR A 200 3.52 13.41 -16.10
CA THR A 200 4.24 12.77 -17.18
C THR A 200 3.24 12.12 -18.12
N ASN A 201 3.52 12.16 -19.39
CA ASN A 201 2.94 11.29 -20.39
C ASN A 201 3.29 9.81 -20.13
N GLN A 202 3.57 9.46 -18.88
CA GLN A 202 4.07 8.14 -18.50
C GLN A 202 2.94 7.11 -18.49
N TYR A 203 3.33 5.90 -18.74
CA TYR A 203 2.46 4.76 -18.55
C TYR A 203 2.41 4.39 -17.07
N GLY A 204 1.20 4.13 -16.58
CA GLY A 204 1.00 3.43 -15.32
C GLY A 204 1.07 1.93 -15.53
N TYR A 205 1.37 1.22 -14.46
CA TYR A 205 1.40 -0.23 -14.44
C TYR A 205 0.55 -0.73 -13.30
N ILE A 206 -0.48 -1.52 -13.59
CA ILE A 206 -1.20 -2.26 -12.55
C ILE A 206 -0.61 -3.65 -12.48
N ASN A 207 -0.07 -4.00 -11.34
CA ASN A 207 0.41 -5.33 -11.01
C ASN A 207 -0.63 -6.08 -10.19
N ARG A 208 -0.96 -7.31 -10.57
CA ARG A 208 -1.57 -8.28 -9.68
C ARG A 208 -0.45 -8.99 -8.93
N ILE A 209 -0.53 -9.01 -7.61
CA ILE A 209 0.52 -9.54 -6.74
C ILE A 209 0.12 -10.90 -6.21
N SER A 210 1.00 -11.88 -6.36
CA SER A 210 0.81 -13.20 -5.76
C SER A 210 1.02 -13.15 -4.25
N THR A 211 0.02 -13.59 -3.49
CA THR A 211 0.11 -13.73 -2.03
C THR A 211 1.06 -14.86 -1.59
N HIS A 212 1.37 -15.76 -2.53
CA HIS A 212 2.31 -16.86 -2.30
C HIS A 212 3.76 -16.42 -2.54
N THR A 213 4.06 -15.87 -3.71
CA THR A 213 5.45 -15.49 -4.08
C THR A 213 5.82 -14.06 -3.66
N LEU A 214 4.84 -13.23 -3.30
CA LEU A 214 4.99 -11.82 -2.92
C LEU A 214 5.64 -10.96 -4.03
N ARG A 215 5.36 -11.30 -5.28
CA ARG A 215 5.80 -10.57 -6.47
C ARG A 215 4.67 -10.49 -7.50
N PRO A 216 4.78 -9.58 -8.46
CA PRO A 216 3.84 -9.53 -9.57
C PRO A 216 3.79 -10.86 -10.33
N ASN A 217 2.58 -11.30 -10.66
CA ASN A 217 2.33 -12.44 -11.54
C ASN A 217 1.54 -12.06 -12.80
N HIS A 218 1.08 -10.81 -12.88
CA HIS A 218 0.41 -10.23 -14.03
C HIS A 218 0.56 -8.72 -13.99
N GLN A 219 0.72 -8.09 -15.15
CA GLN A 219 0.86 -6.64 -15.26
C GLN A 219 0.05 -6.11 -16.44
N ILE A 220 -0.60 -4.98 -16.24
CA ILE A 220 -1.23 -4.19 -17.29
C ILE A 220 -0.49 -2.86 -17.39
N ARG A 221 0.10 -2.58 -18.56
CA ARG A 221 0.64 -1.27 -18.90
C ARG A 221 -0.46 -0.44 -19.55
N PHE A 222 -0.75 0.71 -19.02
CA PHE A 222 -1.84 1.55 -19.49
C PHE A 222 -1.50 3.03 -19.40
N ARG A 223 -2.29 3.86 -20.08
CA ARG A 223 -2.20 5.31 -19.98
C ARG A 223 -3.61 5.88 -19.88
N LEU A 224 -3.83 6.72 -18.86
CA LEU A 224 -5.04 7.50 -18.73
C LEU A 224 -4.79 8.91 -19.26
N ARG A 225 -5.55 9.34 -20.26
CA ARG A 225 -5.44 10.68 -20.84
C ARG A 225 -6.73 11.45 -20.61
N ASN A 226 -6.62 12.62 -20.04
CA ASN A 226 -7.56 13.71 -20.28
C ASN A 226 -7.05 14.48 -21.51
N ARG A 227 -7.91 15.12 -22.30
CA ARG A 227 -7.64 15.74 -23.62
C ARG A 227 -6.23 16.34 -23.83
N ARG A 228 -5.57 16.84 -22.79
CA ARG A 228 -4.26 17.50 -22.83
C ARG A 228 -3.21 16.96 -21.83
N MET A 229 -3.60 16.18 -20.82
CA MET A 229 -2.69 15.78 -19.75
C MET A 229 -2.88 14.30 -19.39
N ALA A 230 -1.78 13.61 -19.17
CA ALA A 230 -1.85 12.36 -18.43
C ALA A 230 -2.40 12.67 -17.03
N VAL A 231 -3.24 11.78 -16.50
CA VAL A 231 -3.63 11.91 -15.09
C VAL A 231 -2.37 11.65 -14.27
N PRO A 232 -1.92 12.63 -13.47
CA PRO A 232 -0.80 12.41 -12.59
C PRO A 232 -1.21 11.28 -11.66
N GLY A 233 -0.44 10.19 -11.76
CA GLY A 233 -1.07 9.11 -11.36
C GLY A 233 -0.81 8.33 -10.22
N GLY A 234 -1.69 7.53 -9.90
CA GLY A 234 -1.62 6.20 -9.48
C GLY A 234 -0.95 5.88 -8.17
N HIS A 235 -0.74 6.86 -7.39
CA HIS A 235 -0.04 6.64 -6.15
C HIS A 235 -0.91 5.94 -5.10
N VAL A 236 -2.24 5.96 -5.25
CA VAL A 236 -3.14 5.36 -4.27
C VAL A 236 -4.25 4.58 -4.96
N LEU A 237 -4.63 3.44 -4.39
CA LEU A 237 -5.62 2.53 -4.95
C LEU A 237 -6.40 1.84 -3.84
N THR A 238 -7.71 1.67 -4.03
CA THR A 238 -8.54 0.79 -3.20
C THR A 238 -9.68 0.20 -4.02
N PHE A 239 -10.31 -0.85 -3.49
CA PHE A 239 -11.48 -1.49 -4.09
C PHE A 239 -12.62 -1.54 -3.10
N ASP A 240 -13.85 -1.40 -3.59
CA ASP A 240 -15.04 -1.74 -2.81
C ASP A 240 -15.34 -3.25 -2.90
N ARG A 241 -16.40 -3.68 -2.19
CA ARG A 241 -16.81 -5.10 -2.19
C ARG A 241 -17.21 -5.62 -3.57
N SER A 242 -17.65 -4.76 -4.47
CA SER A 242 -18.01 -5.15 -5.84
C SER A 242 -16.82 -5.20 -6.80
N GLY A 243 -15.61 -4.95 -6.32
CA GLY A 243 -14.40 -4.91 -7.14
C GLY A 243 -14.22 -3.62 -7.92
N ARG A 244 -15.04 -2.58 -7.64
CA ARG A 244 -14.84 -1.27 -8.24
C ARG A 244 -13.61 -0.62 -7.62
N ALA A 245 -12.72 -0.13 -8.48
CA ALA A 245 -11.48 0.52 -8.11
C ALA A 245 -11.69 2.03 -7.92
N TYR A 246 -10.95 2.60 -6.95
CA TYR A 246 -10.96 4.04 -6.67
C TYR A 246 -9.55 4.55 -6.45
N PHE A 247 -9.31 5.79 -6.90
CA PHE A 247 -8.16 6.59 -6.51
C PHE A 247 -8.53 8.07 -6.45
N TRP A 248 -7.68 8.89 -5.87
CA TRP A 248 -7.86 10.32 -5.84
C TRP A 248 -6.58 11.08 -6.14
N THR A 249 -6.73 12.30 -6.60
CA THR A 249 -5.62 13.20 -6.87
C THR A 249 -5.96 14.59 -6.33
N ARG A 250 -4.92 15.38 -6.11
CA ARG A 250 -5.01 16.76 -5.68
C ARG A 250 -4.34 17.66 -6.73
N PRO A 251 -5.04 18.00 -7.82
CA PRO A 251 -4.46 18.80 -8.90
C PRO A 251 -4.17 20.24 -8.49
N SER A 252 -4.82 20.76 -7.44
CA SER A 252 -4.54 22.08 -6.86
C SER A 252 -4.88 22.09 -5.37
N ALA A 253 -4.53 23.18 -4.68
CA ALA A 253 -4.87 23.37 -3.27
C ALA A 253 -6.40 23.36 -3.01
N LYS A 254 -7.19 23.76 -4.01
CA LYS A 254 -8.64 23.91 -3.91
C LYS A 254 -9.42 22.89 -4.75
N ARG A 255 -8.81 21.72 -5.02
CA ARG A 255 -9.47 20.69 -5.81
C ARG A 255 -8.97 19.30 -5.51
N VAL A 256 -9.89 18.40 -5.22
CA VAL A 256 -9.67 16.96 -5.12
C VAL A 256 -10.50 16.26 -6.19
N ASN A 257 -9.85 15.54 -7.05
CA ASN A 257 -10.50 14.69 -8.05
C ASN A 257 -10.59 13.27 -7.52
N LEU A 258 -11.78 12.69 -7.64
CA LEU A 258 -12.06 11.30 -7.31
C LEU A 258 -12.30 10.53 -8.60
N TYR A 259 -11.69 9.39 -8.72
CA TYR A 259 -11.82 8.52 -9.87
C TYR A 259 -12.38 7.17 -9.45
N GLN A 260 -13.26 6.62 -10.26
CA GLN A 260 -13.81 5.28 -10.09
C GLN A 260 -13.68 4.48 -11.37
N GLY A 261 -13.50 3.17 -11.25
CA GLY A 261 -13.28 2.35 -12.43
C GLY A 261 -13.26 0.87 -12.18
N THR A 262 -12.71 0.15 -13.12
CA THR A 262 -12.53 -1.30 -13.09
C THR A 262 -11.12 -1.67 -13.51
N ILE A 263 -10.56 -2.67 -12.87
CA ILE A 263 -9.32 -3.32 -13.24
C ILE A 263 -9.66 -4.78 -13.51
N GLY A 264 -9.65 -5.16 -14.76
CA GLY A 264 -9.87 -6.53 -15.21
C GLY A 264 -8.54 -7.23 -15.55
N ARG A 265 -8.63 -8.40 -16.13
CA ARG A 265 -7.45 -9.15 -16.54
C ARG A 265 -6.65 -8.46 -17.66
N HIS A 266 -7.32 -7.74 -18.56
CA HIS A 266 -6.70 -7.16 -19.75
C HIS A 266 -6.94 -5.67 -19.90
N HIS A 267 -7.62 -5.03 -18.96
CA HIS A 267 -7.97 -3.63 -19.09
C HIS A 267 -8.01 -2.89 -17.75
N VAL A 268 -7.70 -1.63 -17.82
CA VAL A 268 -7.85 -0.63 -16.74
C VAL A 268 -8.70 0.49 -17.28
N ARG A 269 -9.83 0.75 -16.65
CA ARG A 269 -10.75 1.82 -17.04
C ARG A 269 -11.08 2.65 -15.83
N PHE A 270 -10.91 3.96 -15.93
CA PHE A 270 -11.31 4.90 -14.90
C PHE A 270 -12.09 6.06 -15.52
N ARG A 271 -12.94 6.63 -14.71
CA ARG A 271 -13.62 7.90 -15.02
C ARG A 271 -13.52 8.83 -13.83
N LEU A 272 -13.44 10.13 -14.09
CA LEU A 272 -13.63 11.15 -13.08
C LEU A 272 -15.09 11.10 -12.59
N THR A 273 -15.30 11.15 -11.29
CA THR A 273 -16.66 11.26 -10.72
C THR A 273 -17.27 12.62 -11.04
N HIS A 274 -18.60 12.70 -11.09
CA HIS A 274 -19.30 13.95 -11.43
C HIS A 274 -19.17 15.03 -10.35
N GLN A 275 -18.76 14.66 -9.15
CA GLN A 275 -18.47 15.61 -8.06
C GLN A 275 -17.00 15.53 -7.69
N VAL A 276 -16.41 16.72 -7.51
CA VAL A 276 -15.04 16.92 -7.01
C VAL A 276 -15.12 17.73 -5.72
N LEU A 277 -14.19 17.52 -4.81
CA LEU A 277 -14.18 18.22 -3.54
C LEU A 277 -13.34 19.50 -3.64
N ARG A 278 -13.73 20.53 -2.89
CA ARG A 278 -12.97 21.77 -2.77
C ARG A 278 -11.77 21.61 -1.84
N HIS A 279 -11.92 20.86 -0.75
CA HIS A 279 -10.89 20.76 0.27
C HIS A 279 -10.27 19.36 0.29
N ALA A 280 -8.96 19.32 0.22
CA ALA A 280 -8.20 18.09 0.48
C ALA A 280 -8.02 17.92 2.00
N PRO A 281 -7.95 16.68 2.51
CA PRO A 281 -7.62 16.48 3.92
C PRO A 281 -6.23 17.03 4.28
N GLY A 282 -5.31 17.10 3.32
CA GLY A 282 -4.00 17.69 3.54
C GLY A 282 -3.22 17.93 2.26
N SER A 283 -1.98 18.36 2.42
CA SER A 283 -1.09 18.72 1.31
C SER A 283 -0.53 17.51 0.56
N ARG A 284 -0.56 16.32 1.14
CA ARG A 284 -0.05 15.07 0.55
C ARG A 284 -1.19 14.10 0.25
N VAL A 285 -1.06 13.37 -0.85
CA VAL A 285 -1.91 12.23 -1.19
C VAL A 285 -1.17 10.99 -0.69
N GLN A 286 -1.53 10.52 0.51
CA GLN A 286 -0.82 9.40 1.14
C GLN A 286 -1.49 8.06 0.88
N SER A 287 -2.81 7.98 1.03
CA SER A 287 -3.53 6.73 0.83
C SER A 287 -4.99 6.95 0.48
N ILE A 288 -5.64 5.87 0.09
CA ILE A 288 -7.09 5.75 0.01
C ILE A 288 -7.50 4.38 0.58
N ALA A 289 -8.56 4.35 1.36
CA ALA A 289 -9.09 3.11 1.92
C ALA A 289 -10.60 3.00 1.72
N TYR A 290 -11.10 1.78 1.62
CA TYR A 290 -12.53 1.47 1.65
C TYR A 290 -12.87 0.73 2.94
N ASN A 291 -13.87 1.22 3.66
CA ASN A 291 -14.41 0.54 4.82
C ASN A 291 -15.65 -0.29 4.41
N PRO A 292 -15.54 -1.63 4.40
CA PRO A 292 -16.65 -2.49 3.97
C PRO A 292 -17.84 -2.51 4.94
N HIS A 293 -17.66 -2.08 6.18
CA HIS A 293 -18.73 -2.02 7.18
C HIS A 293 -19.68 -0.84 6.94
N ASN A 294 -19.13 0.37 6.76
CA ASN A 294 -19.95 1.58 6.58
C ASN A 294 -20.01 2.07 5.12
N ARG A 295 -19.37 1.37 4.18
CA ARG A 295 -19.34 1.65 2.74
C ARG A 295 -18.84 3.06 2.40
N ARG A 296 -17.78 3.49 3.08
CA ARG A 296 -17.15 4.80 2.86
C ARG A 296 -15.76 4.66 2.29
N LEU A 297 -15.36 5.63 1.47
CA LEU A 297 -13.98 5.87 1.09
C LEU A 297 -13.34 6.83 2.09
N TYR A 298 -12.09 6.60 2.39
CA TYR A 298 -11.27 7.41 3.27
C TYR A 298 -10.07 7.93 2.49
N LEU A 299 -9.97 9.25 2.37
CA LEU A 299 -8.88 9.96 1.72
C LEU A 299 -7.88 10.32 2.80
N VAL A 300 -6.68 9.79 2.71
CA VAL A 300 -5.64 9.91 3.75
C VAL A 300 -4.58 10.90 3.32
N SER A 301 -4.28 11.82 4.21
CA SER A 301 -3.11 12.70 4.17
C SER A 301 -2.42 12.66 5.53
N ASP A 302 -1.29 13.33 5.66
CA ASP A 302 -0.58 13.41 6.93
C ASP A 302 -1.46 14.05 8.01
N ASP A 303 -1.57 13.38 9.15
CA ASP A 303 -2.38 13.82 10.29
C ASP A 303 -3.83 14.20 9.96
N SER A 304 -4.37 13.75 8.83
CA SER A 304 -5.69 14.18 8.39
C SER A 304 -6.36 13.18 7.46
N ILE A 305 -7.63 12.88 7.73
CA ILE A 305 -8.39 11.90 6.96
C ILE A 305 -9.81 12.42 6.72
N ALA A 306 -10.21 12.47 5.45
CA ALA A 306 -11.58 12.76 5.06
C ALA A 306 -12.28 11.48 4.59
N SER A 307 -13.58 11.34 4.85
CA SER A 307 -14.33 10.19 4.35
C SER A 307 -15.67 10.57 3.73
N LEU A 308 -16.09 9.78 2.75
CA LEU A 308 -17.30 10.01 1.98
C LEU A 308 -17.99 8.69 1.59
N PRO A 309 -19.33 8.65 1.52
CA PRO A 309 -20.06 7.43 1.18
C PRO A 309 -19.97 7.13 -0.32
N ILE A 310 -19.65 5.88 -0.67
CA ILE A 310 -19.49 5.50 -2.10
C ILE A 310 -20.78 5.55 -2.90
N HIS A 311 -21.94 5.29 -2.27
CA HIS A 311 -23.23 5.33 -2.97
C HIS A 311 -23.50 6.72 -3.55
N SER A 312 -23.04 7.77 -2.85
CA SER A 312 -23.21 9.15 -3.31
C SER A 312 -22.33 9.55 -4.49
N LEU A 313 -21.39 8.69 -4.91
CA LEU A 313 -20.56 8.92 -6.11
C LEU A 313 -21.21 8.36 -7.39
N ARG A 314 -22.32 7.63 -7.28
CA ARG A 314 -23.01 7.02 -8.41
C ARG A 314 -23.76 8.06 -9.26
N GLY A 315 -23.98 7.74 -10.54
CA GLY A 315 -24.72 8.60 -11.46
C GLY A 315 -24.11 10.00 -11.54
N ARG A 316 -24.94 11.02 -11.39
CA ARG A 316 -24.53 12.44 -11.38
C ARG A 316 -23.85 12.88 -10.07
N GLY A 317 -23.80 12.00 -9.08
CA GLY A 317 -23.25 12.27 -7.74
C GLY A 317 -24.22 13.02 -6.83
N HIS A 318 -24.32 12.54 -5.60
CA HIS A 318 -25.24 13.06 -4.58
C HIS A 318 -24.52 13.38 -3.27
N LEU A 319 -23.22 13.70 -3.34
CA LEU A 319 -22.47 14.15 -2.17
C LEU A 319 -23.01 15.52 -1.72
N SER A 320 -23.20 15.64 -0.43
CA SER A 320 -23.43 16.91 0.26
C SER A 320 -22.28 17.20 1.23
N ALA A 321 -22.13 18.45 1.65
CA ALA A 321 -21.14 18.80 2.66
C ALA A 321 -21.37 18.04 3.98
N LYS A 322 -22.62 17.73 4.33
CA LYS A 322 -22.97 16.95 5.53
C LYS A 322 -22.55 15.48 5.43
N SER A 323 -22.49 14.91 4.21
CA SER A 323 -22.11 13.51 3.99
C SER A 323 -20.58 13.29 4.03
N VAL A 324 -19.80 14.35 3.85
CA VAL A 324 -18.34 14.31 4.00
C VAL A 324 -17.98 14.46 5.47
N ARG A 325 -17.24 13.50 6.01
CA ARG A 325 -16.72 13.53 7.38
C ARG A 325 -15.21 13.77 7.32
N TRP A 326 -14.69 14.36 8.38
CA TRP A 326 -13.27 14.67 8.48
C TRP A 326 -12.77 14.44 9.90
N THR A 327 -11.52 14.01 10.01
CA THR A 327 -10.78 13.84 11.27
C THR A 327 -9.40 14.47 11.12
N GLY A 328 -9.10 15.43 11.96
CA GLY A 328 -7.78 16.00 12.11
C GLY A 328 -7.07 15.40 13.33
N PHE A 329 -5.78 15.13 13.18
CA PHE A 329 -4.89 14.61 14.21
C PHE A 329 -3.77 15.62 14.47
N SER A 330 -3.06 15.51 15.58
CA SER A 330 -1.98 16.45 15.95
C SER A 330 -0.64 15.81 16.31
N PRO A 331 -0.41 14.50 16.06
CA PRO A 331 0.84 13.86 16.44
C PRO A 331 2.03 14.24 15.56
N ARG A 332 1.83 14.93 14.45
CA ARG A 332 2.84 15.23 13.42
C ARG A 332 3.48 13.96 12.86
N ARG A 333 2.68 12.92 12.64
CA ARG A 333 3.12 11.65 12.08
C ARG A 333 2.85 11.60 10.58
N GLU A 334 3.76 11.00 9.85
CA GLU A 334 3.56 10.70 8.44
C GLU A 334 2.64 9.48 8.32
N PHE A 335 1.42 9.69 7.81
CA PHE A 335 0.45 8.62 7.58
C PHE A 335 0.67 8.03 6.19
N GLU A 336 0.96 6.74 6.11
CA GLU A 336 1.26 6.07 4.84
C GLU A 336 0.11 5.23 4.32
N ALA A 337 -0.58 4.52 5.18
CA ALA A 337 -1.67 3.65 4.77
C ALA A 337 -2.77 3.53 5.81
N LEU A 338 -4.00 3.39 5.31
CA LEU A 338 -5.18 3.06 6.10
C LEU A 338 -5.85 1.85 5.48
N ASN A 339 -6.28 0.92 6.32
CA ASN A 339 -7.05 -0.25 5.90
C ASN A 339 -8.15 -0.55 6.91
N PHE A 340 -9.14 -1.34 6.49
CA PHE A 340 -10.24 -1.76 7.34
C PHE A 340 -10.42 -3.28 7.29
N THR A 341 -10.78 -3.86 8.43
CA THR A 341 -11.31 -5.21 8.49
C THR A 341 -12.75 -5.24 7.99
N THR A 342 -13.30 -6.43 7.75
CA THR A 342 -14.72 -6.60 7.41
C THR A 342 -15.67 -6.05 8.46
N SER A 343 -15.26 -6.05 9.74
CA SER A 343 -16.01 -5.46 10.86
C SER A 343 -15.87 -3.94 10.98
N GLY A 344 -15.07 -3.29 10.12
CA GLY A 344 -14.87 -1.84 10.14
C GLY A 344 -13.83 -1.34 11.13
N ARG A 345 -13.03 -2.24 11.73
CA ARG A 345 -11.87 -1.82 12.53
C ARG A 345 -10.77 -1.31 11.62
N ALA A 346 -10.29 -0.11 11.89
CA ALA A 346 -9.25 0.53 11.11
C ALA A 346 -7.85 0.07 11.55
N THR A 347 -6.95 -0.02 10.58
CA THR A 347 -5.51 -0.22 10.76
C THR A 347 -4.79 0.92 10.04
N LEU A 348 -4.03 1.71 10.78
CA LEU A 348 -3.24 2.84 10.28
C LEU A 348 -1.76 2.47 10.30
N MET A 349 -1.05 2.76 9.23
CA MET A 349 0.41 2.66 9.18
C MET A 349 1.01 4.05 9.11
N THR A 350 2.06 4.29 9.90
CA THR A 350 2.81 5.53 9.92
C THR A 350 4.28 5.27 9.66
N ASN A 351 4.99 6.29 9.18
CA ASN A 351 6.43 6.26 8.96
C ASN A 351 7.20 6.99 10.10
N HIS A 352 8.51 7.18 9.98
CA HIS A 352 9.43 7.70 11.02
C HIS A 352 9.33 6.89 12.32
N ASP A 353 10.07 5.81 12.38
CA ASP A 353 9.88 4.63 13.25
C ASP A 353 8.56 3.95 12.90
N PRO A 354 8.55 3.18 11.80
CA PRO A 354 7.32 2.72 11.21
C PRO A 354 6.54 1.81 12.15
N GLU A 355 5.25 2.10 12.26
CA GLU A 355 4.35 1.34 13.12
C GLU A 355 2.99 1.10 12.47
N ILE A 356 2.34 0.05 12.92
CA ILE A 356 0.94 -0.27 12.64
C ILE A 356 0.14 -0.04 13.91
N LEU A 357 -0.87 0.81 13.80
CA LEU A 357 -1.80 1.10 14.87
C LEU A 357 -3.20 0.56 14.52
N LYS A 358 -3.96 0.13 15.51
CA LYS A 358 -5.35 -0.32 15.35
C LYS A 358 -6.30 0.60 16.07
N SER A 359 -7.45 0.90 15.44
CA SER A 359 -8.50 1.68 16.08
C SER A 359 -9.06 0.92 17.29
N THR A 360 -9.41 1.67 18.34
CA THR A 360 -9.98 1.08 19.57
C THR A 360 -11.43 0.65 19.38
N HIS A 361 -12.12 1.23 18.41
CA HIS A 361 -13.51 0.93 18.11
C HIS A 361 -13.74 0.83 16.58
N THR A 362 -14.87 0.30 16.21
CA THR A 362 -15.40 0.25 14.85
C THR A 362 -16.35 1.43 14.59
N GLY A 363 -16.78 1.64 13.36
CA GLY A 363 -17.81 2.66 13.05
C GLY A 363 -17.29 4.07 12.81
N TRP A 364 -15.98 4.26 12.68
CA TRP A 364 -15.37 5.52 12.30
C TRP A 364 -15.60 5.89 10.84
#